data_8a39ed3f517ecfa35ef33aec57a68792
#
_entry.id   8a39ed3f517ecfa35ef33aec57a68792
#
_cell.length_a   1.000
_cell.length_b   1.000
_cell.length_c   1.000
_cell.angle_alpha   90.00
_cell.angle_beta   90.00
_cell.angle_gamma   90.00
#
_symmetry.space_group_name_H-M   'P 1'
#
loop_
_entity.id
_entity.type
_entity.pdbx_description
1 polymer ?
#
loop_
_entity_poly.entity_id
_entity_poly.type
_entity_poly.pdbx_seq_one_letter_code
_entity_poly.pdbx_strand_id
1 'polypeptide(L)'
;MDDGYSTIIDAIMFLAMVSACAIILSPAIAGGESRRAVADSSLRALASSCLASVETGRVDYFEYRILGDRVDAVAESCGIDPGAWLYRDVTKAVLGRGNRHKSAMEMAAEAAACQFTVRMGGDTLTLNPLTAEYRSGVERAVDGQARERLDGRYAYNFTLRWVPFAGVPFEGSVECGKPVPVGAASASTLVTMPYQAGVTGSRIEEAISPELSGIENATREYRAGGRDDVYREQLSAYLSSSLKKSSSLMVEEVLGNTLYRVVPASDVGNPLAMLASFSDNDTVSAGPVLLNASDDLEDVLCDMIVQYSSEPLDGLADKIIEGVDDGSIEPGDERDIIVNWLCTRYNPSAARATLSVWVTADA
;
A
#
# COMPACT_ATOMS: atom_id res chain seq x y z
N MET A 1 79.03 9.84 -20.12
CA MET A 1 77.84 10.75 -20.06
C MET A 1 76.61 10.17 -20.77
N ASP A 2 76.64 8.89 -21.14
CA ASP A 2 75.55 8.31 -21.99
C ASP A 2 74.43 7.63 -21.20
N ASP A 3 74.64 7.32 -19.93
CA ASP A 3 73.62 6.59 -19.12
C ASP A 3 72.41 7.46 -18.72
N GLY A 4 72.55 8.79 -18.71
CA GLY A 4 71.44 9.70 -18.33
C GLY A 4 70.42 9.91 -19.42
N TYR A 5 70.84 9.80 -20.71
CA TYR A 5 69.95 9.94 -21.85
C TYR A 5 69.06 8.72 -22.06
N SER A 6 69.60 7.51 -21.80
CA SER A 6 68.82 6.28 -21.89
C SER A 6 67.63 6.26 -20.94
N THR A 7 67.82 6.67 -19.69
CA THR A 7 66.76 6.70 -18.68
C THR A 7 65.65 7.71 -18.97
N ILE A 8 66.01 8.85 -19.60
CA ILE A 8 65.01 9.86 -20.01
C ILE A 8 64.19 9.36 -21.20
N ILE A 9 64.83 8.71 -22.17
CA ILE A 9 64.10 8.15 -23.32
C ILE A 9 63.21 7.01 -22.92
N ASP A 10 63.64 6.13 -22.01
CA ASP A 10 62.80 5.05 -21.46
C ASP A 10 61.59 5.57 -20.69
N ALA A 11 61.74 6.63 -19.88
CA ALA A 11 60.64 7.30 -19.18
C ALA A 11 59.62 7.96 -20.14
N ILE A 12 60.13 8.58 -21.21
CA ILE A 12 59.24 9.17 -22.25
C ILE A 12 58.48 8.08 -23.02
N MET A 13 59.16 7.00 -23.39
CA MET A 13 58.57 5.85 -24.07
C MET A 13 57.51 5.16 -23.19
N PHE A 14 57.80 4.99 -21.87
CA PHE A 14 56.83 4.47 -20.94
C PHE A 14 55.59 5.39 -20.81
N LEU A 15 55.81 6.68 -20.66
CA LEU A 15 54.75 7.66 -20.58
C LEU A 15 53.88 7.67 -21.86
N ALA A 16 54.51 7.59 -23.02
CA ALA A 16 53.81 7.52 -24.31
C ALA A 16 52.99 6.22 -24.42
N MET A 17 53.54 5.07 -23.99
CA MET A 17 52.80 3.80 -23.96
C MET A 17 51.61 3.83 -23.01
N VAL A 18 51.76 4.35 -21.79
CA VAL A 18 50.68 4.49 -20.83
C VAL A 18 49.57 5.42 -21.35
N SER A 19 49.97 6.53 -21.97
CA SER A 19 49.02 7.49 -22.59
C SER A 19 48.27 6.86 -23.77
N ALA A 20 48.96 6.10 -24.63
CA ALA A 20 48.34 5.38 -25.73
C ALA A 20 47.36 4.31 -25.25
N CYS A 21 47.74 3.53 -24.20
CA CYS A 21 46.84 2.57 -23.57
C CYS A 21 45.60 3.23 -22.94
N ALA A 22 45.76 4.38 -22.29
CA ALA A 22 44.65 5.14 -21.70
C ALA A 22 43.70 5.66 -22.80
N ILE A 23 44.22 6.14 -23.93
CA ILE A 23 43.39 6.59 -25.05
C ILE A 23 42.65 5.43 -25.72
N ILE A 24 43.28 4.26 -25.85
CA ILE A 24 42.64 3.07 -26.43
C ILE A 24 41.55 2.48 -25.49
N LEU A 25 41.80 2.49 -24.19
CA LEU A 25 40.84 1.94 -23.19
C LEU A 25 39.69 2.90 -22.87
N SER A 26 39.90 4.22 -23.04
CA SER A 26 38.88 5.24 -22.75
C SER A 26 37.55 5.00 -23.49
N PRO A 27 37.51 4.72 -24.81
CA PRO A 27 36.27 4.44 -25.52
C PRO A 27 35.61 3.13 -25.08
N ALA A 28 36.40 2.13 -24.66
CA ALA A 28 35.86 0.87 -24.17
C ALA A 28 35.17 1.03 -22.81
N ILE A 29 35.72 1.84 -21.93
CA ILE A 29 35.15 2.16 -20.62
C ILE A 29 33.91 3.06 -20.78
N ALA A 30 34.03 4.15 -21.53
CA ALA A 30 32.94 5.07 -21.83
C ALA A 30 31.81 4.39 -22.65
N GLY A 31 32.16 3.50 -23.57
CA GLY A 31 31.18 2.71 -24.33
C GLY A 31 30.43 1.71 -23.50
N GLY A 32 31.04 1.17 -22.43
CA GLY A 32 30.41 0.26 -21.47
C GLY A 32 29.34 0.98 -20.63
N GLU A 33 29.66 2.15 -20.12
CA GLU A 33 28.70 2.97 -19.34
C GLU A 33 27.54 3.47 -20.20
N SER A 34 27.83 3.93 -21.41
CA SER A 34 26.79 4.36 -22.36
C SER A 34 25.86 3.21 -22.75
N ARG A 35 26.37 2.00 -22.97
CA ARG A 35 25.55 0.82 -23.28
C ARG A 35 24.70 0.40 -22.09
N ARG A 36 25.22 0.47 -20.85
CA ARG A 36 24.44 0.21 -19.64
C ARG A 36 23.33 1.24 -19.46
N ALA A 37 23.63 2.53 -19.63
CA ALA A 37 22.63 3.58 -19.53
C ALA A 37 21.50 3.42 -20.56
N VAL A 38 21.83 3.03 -21.81
CA VAL A 38 20.84 2.73 -22.86
C VAL A 38 20.02 1.49 -22.51
N ALA A 39 20.66 0.42 -22.00
CA ALA A 39 19.96 -0.78 -21.57
C ALA A 39 19.01 -0.49 -20.41
N ASP A 40 19.45 0.26 -19.40
CA ASP A 40 18.62 0.66 -18.27
C ASP A 40 17.44 1.54 -18.69
N SER A 41 17.66 2.47 -19.63
CA SER A 41 16.58 3.31 -20.16
C SER A 41 15.56 2.49 -20.94
N SER A 42 16.01 1.51 -21.73
CA SER A 42 15.14 0.62 -22.48
C SER A 42 14.32 -0.31 -21.58
N LEU A 43 14.91 -0.82 -20.49
CA LEU A 43 14.21 -1.62 -19.49
C LEU A 43 13.16 -0.79 -18.72
N ARG A 44 13.48 0.47 -18.39
CA ARG A 44 12.50 1.38 -17.77
C ARG A 44 11.34 1.69 -18.71
N ALA A 45 11.62 1.93 -19.98
CA ALA A 45 10.59 2.14 -20.98
C ALA A 45 9.69 0.90 -21.15
N LEU A 46 10.30 -0.29 -21.13
CA LEU A 46 9.57 -1.57 -21.17
C LEU A 46 8.69 -1.75 -19.93
N ALA A 47 9.24 -1.48 -18.73
CA ALA A 47 8.48 -1.53 -17.47
C ALA A 47 7.29 -0.56 -17.49
N SER A 48 7.50 0.67 -17.96
CA SER A 48 6.43 1.68 -18.10
C SER A 48 5.37 1.26 -19.11
N SER A 49 5.76 0.73 -20.26
CA SER A 49 4.84 0.24 -21.29
C SER A 49 4.02 -0.97 -20.80
N CYS A 50 4.66 -1.89 -20.08
CA CYS A 50 3.99 -3.04 -19.51
C CYS A 50 3.02 -2.61 -18.40
N LEU A 51 3.41 -1.68 -17.52
CA LEU A 51 2.55 -1.13 -16.48
C LEU A 51 1.31 -0.44 -17.10
N ALA A 52 1.50 0.36 -18.14
CA ALA A 52 0.41 0.99 -18.88
C ALA A 52 -0.53 -0.05 -19.54
N SER A 53 0.01 -1.20 -19.97
CA SER A 53 -0.81 -2.30 -20.50
C SER A 53 -1.69 -2.92 -19.41
N VAL A 54 -1.16 -3.12 -18.20
CA VAL A 54 -1.94 -3.62 -17.05
C VAL A 54 -3.01 -2.60 -16.63
N GLU A 55 -2.71 -1.29 -16.72
CA GLU A 55 -3.63 -0.21 -16.38
C GLU A 55 -4.81 -0.12 -17.36
N THR A 56 -4.53 -0.26 -18.67
CA THR A 56 -5.53 -0.06 -19.73
C THR A 56 -6.12 -1.35 -20.28
N GLY A 57 -5.42 -2.47 -20.11
CA GLY A 57 -5.82 -3.77 -20.61
C GLY A 57 -7.10 -4.25 -19.91
N ARG A 58 -8.17 -4.44 -20.68
CA ARG A 58 -9.45 -4.91 -20.15
C ARG A 58 -9.47 -6.43 -20.03
N VAL A 59 -10.04 -6.89 -18.93
CA VAL A 59 -10.38 -8.28 -18.72
C VAL A 59 -11.85 -8.45 -19.11
N ASP A 60 -12.09 -9.19 -20.20
CA ASP A 60 -13.44 -9.31 -20.77
C ASP A 60 -14.42 -9.98 -19.80
N TYR A 61 -13.96 -11.01 -19.12
CA TYR A 61 -14.75 -11.74 -18.16
C TYR A 61 -13.87 -12.40 -17.10
N PHE A 62 -14.23 -12.17 -15.84
CA PHE A 62 -13.54 -12.73 -14.69
C PHE A 62 -14.58 -13.26 -13.68
N GLU A 63 -14.50 -14.56 -13.38
CA GLU A 63 -15.33 -15.21 -12.37
C GLU A 63 -14.50 -15.59 -11.15
N TYR A 64 -15.08 -15.44 -9.97
CA TYR A 64 -14.54 -15.89 -8.69
C TYR A 64 -15.69 -16.33 -7.79
N ARG A 65 -15.38 -17.16 -6.78
CA ARG A 65 -16.33 -17.59 -5.76
C ARG A 65 -15.94 -16.94 -4.43
N ILE A 66 -16.94 -16.43 -3.72
CA ILE A 66 -16.76 -15.98 -2.35
C ILE A 66 -16.61 -17.23 -1.48
N LEU A 67 -15.59 -17.27 -0.63
CA LEU A 67 -15.28 -18.44 0.23
C LEU A 67 -14.90 -19.73 -0.55
N GLY A 68 -14.57 -19.67 -1.82
CA GLY A 68 -14.36 -20.85 -2.65
C GLY A 68 -13.47 -21.91 -1.99
N ASP A 69 -12.27 -21.53 -1.57
CA ASP A 69 -11.30 -22.44 -0.93
C ASP A 69 -11.81 -23.04 0.39
N ARG A 70 -12.57 -22.28 1.20
CA ARG A 70 -13.10 -22.78 2.47
C ARG A 70 -14.29 -23.71 2.28
N VAL A 71 -15.17 -23.38 1.35
CA VAL A 71 -16.33 -24.23 1.01
C VAL A 71 -15.85 -25.54 0.39
N ASP A 72 -14.79 -25.49 -0.43
CA ASP A 72 -14.15 -26.67 -1.00
C ASP A 72 -13.52 -27.54 0.11
N ALA A 73 -12.83 -26.97 1.08
CA ALA A 73 -12.25 -27.70 2.22
C ALA A 73 -13.33 -28.36 3.11
N VAL A 74 -14.46 -27.67 3.34
CA VAL A 74 -15.60 -28.26 4.06
C VAL A 74 -16.23 -29.39 3.25
N ALA A 75 -16.40 -29.22 1.94
CA ALA A 75 -16.94 -30.27 1.06
C ALA A 75 -16.06 -31.53 1.07
N GLU A 76 -14.73 -31.35 0.97
CA GLU A 76 -13.77 -32.46 1.09
C GLU A 76 -13.87 -33.17 2.43
N SER A 77 -14.01 -32.44 3.53
CA SER A 77 -14.18 -33.01 4.88
C SER A 77 -15.48 -33.82 5.00
N CYS A 78 -16.51 -33.48 4.22
CA CYS A 78 -17.77 -34.18 4.13
C CYS A 78 -17.77 -35.31 3.07
N GLY A 79 -16.61 -35.56 2.42
CA GLY A 79 -16.49 -36.60 1.38
C GLY A 79 -17.09 -36.21 0.01
N ILE A 80 -17.33 -34.93 -0.20
CA ILE A 80 -17.79 -34.36 -1.48
C ILE A 80 -16.56 -33.93 -2.28
N ASP A 81 -16.45 -34.43 -3.51
CA ASP A 81 -15.36 -33.97 -4.41
C ASP A 81 -15.66 -32.58 -4.95
N PRO A 82 -14.83 -31.55 -4.61
CA PRO A 82 -14.99 -30.20 -5.13
C PRO A 82 -14.83 -30.10 -6.65
N GLY A 83 -14.20 -31.10 -7.27
CA GLY A 83 -14.07 -31.21 -8.72
C GLY A 83 -15.36 -31.70 -9.42
N ALA A 84 -16.34 -32.25 -8.67
CA ALA A 84 -17.59 -32.75 -9.25
C ALA A 84 -18.36 -31.59 -9.92
N TRP A 85 -18.82 -31.86 -11.17
CA TRP A 85 -19.49 -30.83 -11.98
C TRP A 85 -20.73 -30.23 -11.30
N LEU A 86 -21.53 -31.05 -10.64
CA LEU A 86 -22.74 -30.59 -9.92
C LEU A 86 -22.39 -29.68 -8.74
N TYR A 87 -21.35 -30.02 -7.98
CA TYR A 87 -20.87 -29.18 -6.87
C TYR A 87 -20.38 -27.84 -7.39
N ARG A 88 -19.59 -27.84 -8.46
CA ARG A 88 -19.08 -26.60 -9.07
C ARG A 88 -20.20 -25.72 -9.61
N ASP A 89 -21.18 -26.29 -10.29
CA ASP A 89 -22.32 -25.52 -10.81
C ASP A 89 -23.17 -24.92 -9.70
N VAL A 90 -23.44 -25.66 -8.62
CA VAL A 90 -24.21 -25.18 -7.48
C VAL A 90 -23.41 -24.10 -6.74
N THR A 91 -22.14 -24.34 -6.42
CA THR A 91 -21.31 -23.33 -5.71
C THR A 91 -21.09 -22.08 -6.56
N LYS A 92 -20.92 -22.22 -7.88
CA LYS A 92 -20.86 -21.10 -8.80
C LYS A 92 -22.18 -20.32 -8.86
N ALA A 93 -23.32 -20.99 -8.85
CA ALA A 93 -24.63 -20.32 -8.87
C ALA A 93 -24.91 -19.54 -7.58
N VAL A 94 -24.48 -20.05 -6.44
CA VAL A 94 -24.72 -19.42 -5.12
C VAL A 94 -23.65 -18.42 -4.75
N LEU A 95 -22.37 -18.77 -4.89
CA LEU A 95 -21.21 -18.02 -4.41
C LEU A 95 -20.45 -17.32 -5.54
N GLY A 96 -20.70 -17.66 -6.79
CA GLY A 96 -20.04 -17.09 -7.95
C GLY A 96 -20.38 -15.63 -8.15
N ARG A 97 -19.36 -14.86 -8.47
CA ARG A 97 -19.48 -13.44 -8.86
C ARG A 97 -18.68 -13.23 -10.13
N GLY A 98 -19.17 -12.35 -10.99
CA GLY A 98 -18.49 -12.01 -12.23
C GLY A 98 -18.23 -10.52 -12.33
N ASN A 99 -17.01 -10.16 -12.65
CA ASN A 99 -16.63 -8.80 -13.04
C ASN A 99 -16.50 -8.75 -14.58
N ARG A 100 -17.01 -7.68 -15.17
CA ARG A 100 -16.92 -7.44 -16.61
C ARG A 100 -16.38 -6.05 -16.87
N HIS A 101 -15.58 -5.94 -17.93
CA HIS A 101 -15.10 -4.66 -18.45
C HIS A 101 -14.20 -3.84 -17.51
N LYS A 102 -13.61 -4.46 -16.49
CA LYS A 102 -12.61 -3.81 -15.63
C LYS A 102 -11.20 -4.03 -16.19
N SER A 103 -10.31 -3.08 -15.91
CA SER A 103 -8.89 -3.30 -16.16
C SER A 103 -8.29 -4.22 -15.09
N ALA A 104 -7.17 -4.88 -15.42
CA ALA A 104 -6.45 -5.68 -14.44
C ALA A 104 -5.97 -4.82 -13.25
N MET A 105 -5.67 -3.55 -13.47
CA MET A 105 -5.29 -2.58 -12.44
C MET A 105 -6.45 -2.25 -11.50
N GLU A 106 -7.65 -1.99 -12.03
CA GLU A 106 -8.86 -1.77 -11.22
C GLU A 106 -9.18 -2.99 -10.36
N MET A 107 -9.05 -4.19 -10.94
CA MET A 107 -9.24 -5.44 -10.20
C MET A 107 -8.17 -5.63 -9.11
N ALA A 108 -6.91 -5.27 -9.39
CA ALA A 108 -5.84 -5.32 -8.40
C ALA A 108 -6.07 -4.32 -7.25
N ALA A 109 -6.59 -3.13 -7.55
CA ALA A 109 -6.97 -2.14 -6.52
C ALA A 109 -8.13 -2.64 -5.64
N GLU A 110 -9.14 -3.26 -6.23
CA GLU A 110 -10.22 -3.91 -5.46
C GLU A 110 -9.68 -5.06 -4.59
N ALA A 111 -8.81 -5.91 -5.14
CA ALA A 111 -8.22 -7.01 -4.37
C ALA A 111 -7.39 -6.50 -3.20
N ALA A 112 -6.61 -5.43 -3.39
CA ALA A 112 -5.85 -4.81 -2.31
C ALA A 112 -6.77 -4.23 -1.22
N ALA A 113 -7.87 -3.58 -1.60
CA ALA A 113 -8.86 -3.09 -0.64
C ALA A 113 -9.54 -4.22 0.14
N CYS A 114 -9.88 -5.33 -0.54
CA CYS A 114 -10.54 -6.47 0.08
C CYS A 114 -9.59 -7.29 0.98
N GLN A 115 -8.30 -7.30 0.67
CA GLN A 115 -7.27 -8.04 1.40
C GLN A 115 -6.45 -7.15 2.31
N PHE A 116 -7.14 -6.32 3.04
CA PHE A 116 -6.55 -5.46 4.04
C PHE A 116 -5.89 -6.28 5.14
N THR A 117 -4.64 -6.02 5.42
CA THR A 117 -3.84 -6.73 6.40
C THR A 117 -3.36 -5.81 7.50
N VAL A 118 -3.31 -6.34 8.71
CA VAL A 118 -2.75 -5.70 9.90
C VAL A 118 -1.55 -6.50 10.37
N ARG A 119 -0.42 -5.85 10.59
CA ARG A 119 0.77 -6.48 11.16
C ARG A 119 0.85 -6.19 12.65
N MET A 120 0.83 -7.25 13.45
CA MET A 120 0.92 -7.17 14.90
C MET A 120 1.95 -8.17 15.42
N GLY A 121 2.99 -7.68 16.12
CA GLY A 121 3.94 -8.54 16.83
C GLY A 121 4.70 -9.57 15.98
N GLY A 122 4.82 -9.35 14.66
CA GLY A 122 5.44 -10.29 13.71
C GLY A 122 4.44 -11.13 12.93
N ASP A 123 3.19 -11.18 13.33
CA ASP A 123 2.11 -11.85 12.61
C ASP A 123 1.39 -10.89 11.66
N THR A 124 0.88 -11.43 10.55
CA THR A 124 0.05 -10.69 9.60
C THR A 124 -1.36 -11.24 9.62
N LEU A 125 -2.30 -10.43 10.06
CA LEU A 125 -3.71 -10.75 10.07
C LEU A 125 -4.38 -10.20 8.82
N THR A 126 -5.05 -11.04 8.05
CA THR A 126 -5.88 -10.62 6.92
C THR A 126 -7.32 -10.44 7.40
N LEU A 127 -7.86 -9.23 7.27
CA LEU A 127 -9.19 -8.89 7.79
C LEU A 127 -10.33 -9.53 6.99
N ASN A 128 -10.13 -9.80 5.70
CA ASN A 128 -11.15 -10.41 4.86
C ASN A 128 -10.62 -11.63 4.09
N PRO A 129 -10.63 -12.84 4.70
CA PRO A 129 -10.20 -14.05 4.03
C PRO A 129 -11.18 -14.55 2.94
N LEU A 130 -12.37 -13.93 2.80
CA LEU A 130 -13.42 -14.38 1.88
C LEU A 130 -13.05 -14.20 0.41
N THR A 131 -12.09 -13.32 0.12
CA THR A 131 -11.71 -12.89 -1.22
C THR A 131 -10.39 -13.49 -1.71
N ALA A 132 -9.90 -14.56 -1.09
CA ALA A 132 -8.64 -15.21 -1.49
C ALA A 132 -8.66 -15.69 -2.95
N GLU A 133 -9.77 -16.30 -3.40
CA GLU A 133 -9.92 -16.74 -4.80
C GLU A 133 -9.96 -15.55 -5.77
N TYR A 134 -10.56 -14.42 -5.38
CA TYR A 134 -10.53 -13.19 -6.15
C TYR A 134 -9.09 -12.70 -6.37
N ARG A 135 -8.30 -12.67 -5.31
CA ARG A 135 -6.88 -12.30 -5.38
C ARG A 135 -6.12 -13.18 -6.36
N SER A 136 -6.23 -14.51 -6.22
CA SER A 136 -5.54 -15.46 -7.11
C SER A 136 -5.94 -15.29 -8.57
N GLY A 137 -7.19 -14.91 -8.83
CA GLY A 137 -7.66 -14.61 -10.17
C GLY A 137 -7.10 -13.32 -10.73
N VAL A 138 -7.02 -12.26 -9.90
CA VAL A 138 -6.39 -10.98 -10.27
C VAL A 138 -4.91 -11.17 -10.57
N GLU A 139 -4.19 -11.93 -9.75
CA GLU A 139 -2.78 -12.27 -9.98
C GLU A 139 -2.59 -12.95 -11.34
N ARG A 140 -3.47 -13.89 -11.70
CA ARG A 140 -3.45 -14.55 -13.03
C ARG A 140 -3.75 -13.59 -14.18
N ALA A 141 -4.67 -12.64 -13.99
CA ALA A 141 -5.01 -11.64 -15.00
C ALA A 141 -3.82 -10.69 -15.26
N VAL A 142 -3.18 -10.21 -14.19
CA VAL A 142 -1.98 -9.37 -14.27
C VAL A 142 -0.82 -10.15 -14.91
N ASP A 143 -0.60 -11.41 -14.50
CA ASP A 143 0.44 -12.29 -15.06
C ASP A 143 0.24 -12.50 -16.55
N GLY A 144 -0.99 -12.74 -17.00
CA GLY A 144 -1.32 -12.90 -18.41
C GLY A 144 -0.95 -11.67 -19.24
N GLN A 145 -1.36 -10.49 -18.79
CA GLN A 145 -1.05 -9.23 -19.49
C GLN A 145 0.44 -8.86 -19.45
N ALA A 146 1.11 -9.12 -18.34
CA ALA A 146 2.54 -8.86 -18.23
C ALA A 146 3.33 -9.78 -19.16
N ARG A 147 3.03 -11.08 -19.19
CA ARG A 147 3.72 -12.04 -20.07
C ARG A 147 3.50 -11.78 -21.54
N GLU A 148 2.33 -11.34 -21.95
CA GLU A 148 2.02 -10.98 -23.33
C GLU A 148 2.96 -9.88 -23.85
N ARG A 149 3.40 -8.97 -22.95
CA ARG A 149 4.29 -7.84 -23.29
C ARG A 149 5.78 -8.16 -23.12
N LEU A 150 6.13 -9.07 -22.23
CA LEU A 150 7.52 -9.30 -21.81
C LEU A 150 8.25 -10.41 -22.59
N ASP A 151 7.61 -11.09 -23.52
CA ASP A 151 8.21 -12.02 -24.49
C ASP A 151 9.17 -13.07 -23.89
N GLY A 152 8.90 -13.56 -22.67
CA GLY A 152 9.61 -14.67 -22.02
C GLY A 152 11.09 -14.45 -21.66
N ARG A 153 11.76 -13.46 -22.29
CA ARG A 153 13.16 -13.09 -22.00
C ARG A 153 13.33 -12.24 -20.75
N TYR A 154 12.23 -11.68 -20.28
CA TYR A 154 12.21 -10.82 -19.12
C TYR A 154 11.41 -11.47 -18.00
N ALA A 155 11.92 -11.35 -16.79
CA ALA A 155 11.14 -11.59 -15.59
C ALA A 155 10.58 -10.27 -15.07
N TYR A 156 9.53 -10.37 -14.30
CA TYR A 156 8.88 -9.21 -13.71
C TYR A 156 8.39 -9.49 -12.30
N ASN A 157 8.15 -8.41 -11.58
CA ASN A 157 7.36 -8.37 -10.35
C ASN A 157 6.41 -7.19 -10.44
N PHE A 158 5.14 -7.44 -10.19
CA PHE A 158 4.11 -6.42 -10.05
C PHE A 158 3.70 -6.36 -8.59
N THR A 159 3.69 -5.18 -8.01
CA THR A 159 3.20 -4.92 -6.66
C THR A 159 2.25 -3.74 -6.70
N LEU A 160 1.03 -3.92 -6.21
CA LEU A 160 0.12 -2.84 -5.89
C LEU A 160 0.01 -2.78 -4.37
N ARG A 161 0.26 -1.60 -3.80
CA ARG A 161 0.22 -1.35 -2.36
C ARG A 161 -0.68 -0.18 -2.04
N TRP A 162 -1.62 -0.41 -1.15
CA TRP A 162 -2.54 0.58 -0.62
C TRP A 162 -2.33 0.75 0.87
N VAL A 163 -2.03 1.97 1.28
CA VAL A 163 -1.76 2.33 2.68
C VAL A 163 -2.67 3.50 3.02
N PRO A 164 -3.87 3.25 3.58
CA PRO A 164 -4.83 4.31 3.88
C PRO A 164 -4.38 5.23 5.02
N PHE A 165 -3.52 4.73 5.92
CA PHE A 165 -3.01 5.47 7.09
C PHE A 165 -1.49 5.50 7.06
N ALA A 166 -0.91 6.68 6.88
CA ALA A 166 0.54 6.83 6.82
C ALA A 166 1.20 6.54 8.17
N GLY A 167 2.21 5.65 8.16
CA GLY A 167 2.97 5.28 9.37
C GLY A 167 2.34 4.19 10.22
N VAL A 168 1.16 3.70 9.87
CA VAL A 168 0.48 2.61 10.58
C VAL A 168 0.67 1.30 9.81
N PRO A 169 0.85 0.15 10.47
CA PRO A 169 1.10 -1.13 9.80
C PRO A 169 -0.17 -1.76 9.21
N PHE A 170 -0.99 -0.93 8.57
CA PHE A 170 -2.20 -1.32 7.85
C PHE A 170 -1.96 -1.18 6.36
N GLU A 171 -2.10 -2.25 5.62
CA GLU A 171 -1.94 -2.19 4.18
C GLU A 171 -2.78 -3.24 3.45
N GLY A 172 -3.20 -2.88 2.25
CA GLY A 172 -3.69 -3.82 1.26
C GLY A 172 -2.64 -4.00 0.18
N SER A 173 -2.39 -5.23 -0.26
CA SER A 173 -1.40 -5.47 -1.29
C SER A 173 -1.77 -6.63 -2.20
N VAL A 174 -1.41 -6.48 -3.47
CA VAL A 174 -1.40 -7.55 -4.47
C VAL A 174 0.02 -7.63 -5.02
N GLU A 175 0.60 -8.82 -5.01
CA GLU A 175 1.93 -9.06 -5.54
C GLU A 175 1.89 -10.29 -6.45
N CYS A 176 2.46 -10.17 -7.66
CA CYS A 176 2.63 -11.29 -8.56
C CYS A 176 3.95 -11.18 -9.33
N GLY A 177 4.48 -12.33 -9.73
CA GLY A 177 5.76 -12.41 -10.44
C GLY A 177 6.87 -13.03 -9.59
N LYS A 178 8.12 -12.73 -9.94
CA LYS A 178 9.31 -13.26 -9.27
C LYS A 178 9.91 -12.24 -8.28
N PRO A 179 10.65 -12.66 -7.25
CA PRO A 179 11.37 -11.74 -6.37
C PRO A 179 12.28 -10.78 -7.15
N VAL A 180 12.25 -9.50 -6.78
CA VAL A 180 12.98 -8.44 -7.50
C VAL A 180 14.47 -8.51 -7.18
N PRO A 181 15.35 -8.70 -8.18
CA PRO A 181 16.79 -8.66 -7.96
C PRO A 181 17.31 -7.21 -7.86
N VAL A 182 18.53 -7.08 -7.33
CA VAL A 182 19.23 -5.79 -7.33
C VAL A 182 19.47 -5.36 -8.78
N GLY A 183 19.15 -4.10 -9.10
CA GLY A 183 19.35 -3.53 -10.44
C GLY A 183 18.19 -3.76 -11.41
N ALA A 184 17.04 -4.29 -10.95
CA ALA A 184 15.82 -4.32 -11.78
C ALA A 184 15.37 -2.90 -12.11
N ALA A 185 14.90 -2.70 -13.34
CA ALA A 185 14.29 -1.44 -13.76
C ALA A 185 12.82 -1.41 -13.32
N SER A 186 12.38 -0.32 -12.71
CA SER A 186 11.02 -0.18 -12.18
C SER A 186 10.31 1.03 -12.75
N ALA A 187 9.00 0.89 -12.95
CA ALA A 187 8.06 1.97 -13.23
C ALA A 187 6.95 1.94 -12.18
N SER A 188 6.45 3.11 -11.80
CA SER A 188 5.36 3.21 -10.81
C SER A 188 4.30 4.21 -11.27
N THR A 189 3.04 3.93 -10.91
CA THR A 189 1.91 4.83 -11.12
C THR A 189 1.04 4.89 -9.87
N LEU A 190 0.27 5.96 -9.74
CA LEU A 190 -0.77 6.05 -8.72
C LEU A 190 -2.08 5.53 -9.30
N VAL A 191 -2.74 4.68 -8.54
CA VAL A 191 -4.00 4.05 -8.91
C VAL A 191 -5.09 4.55 -7.99
N THR A 192 -6.18 5.02 -8.57
CA THR A 192 -7.35 5.44 -7.80
C THR A 192 -8.04 4.20 -7.24
N MET A 193 -8.32 4.21 -5.95
CA MET A 193 -9.06 3.13 -5.31
C MET A 193 -10.52 3.11 -5.78
N PRO A 194 -11.16 1.92 -5.85
CA PRO A 194 -12.47 1.76 -6.48
C PRO A 194 -13.64 2.28 -5.63
N TYR A 195 -13.38 3.11 -4.65
CA TYR A 195 -14.40 3.75 -3.82
C TYR A 195 -14.07 5.23 -3.60
N GLN A 196 -15.12 6.02 -3.42
CA GLN A 196 -14.95 7.43 -3.07
C GLN A 196 -14.77 7.56 -1.56
N ALA A 197 -13.71 8.23 -1.15
CA ALA A 197 -13.54 8.61 0.24
C ALA A 197 -14.61 9.66 0.60
N GLY A 198 -15.49 9.33 1.53
CA GLY A 198 -16.51 10.25 2.05
C GLY A 198 -15.95 11.18 3.13
N VAL A 199 -14.81 10.82 3.74
CA VAL A 199 -14.12 11.65 4.72
C VAL A 199 -13.33 12.73 3.99
N THR A 200 -13.75 13.96 4.17
CA THR A 200 -13.12 15.18 3.67
C THR A 200 -12.49 15.96 4.81
N GLY A 201 -11.58 16.89 4.49
CA GLY A 201 -11.01 17.81 5.49
C GLY A 201 -12.09 18.51 6.32
N SER A 202 -13.18 18.93 5.69
CA SER A 202 -14.31 19.58 6.38
C SER A 202 -15.03 18.65 7.36
N ARG A 203 -15.19 17.37 7.01
CA ARG A 203 -15.78 16.38 7.96
C ARG A 203 -14.85 16.08 9.13
N ILE A 204 -13.54 16.01 8.87
CA ILE A 204 -12.55 15.87 9.95
C ILE A 204 -12.63 17.08 10.86
N GLU A 205 -12.59 18.30 10.31
CA GLU A 205 -12.69 19.55 11.04
C GLU A 205 -13.98 19.64 11.88
N GLU A 206 -15.12 19.26 11.32
CA GLU A 206 -16.38 19.20 12.04
C GLU A 206 -16.34 18.23 13.22
N ALA A 207 -15.78 17.04 13.01
CA ALA A 207 -15.68 15.99 14.05
C ALA A 207 -14.79 16.40 15.22
N ILE A 208 -13.73 17.18 14.98
CA ILE A 208 -12.77 17.63 16.00
C ILE A 208 -12.97 19.10 16.42
N SER A 209 -14.06 19.74 15.98
CA SER A 209 -14.33 21.17 16.27
C SER A 209 -14.28 21.54 17.75
N PRO A 210 -14.78 20.71 18.70
CA PRO A 210 -14.65 21.00 20.12
C PRO A 210 -13.18 21.06 20.59
N GLU A 211 -12.33 20.13 20.10
CA GLU A 211 -10.91 20.08 20.43
C GLU A 211 -10.18 21.29 19.84
N LEU A 212 -10.49 21.66 18.60
CA LEU A 212 -9.91 22.84 17.97
C LEU A 212 -10.22 24.12 18.75
N SER A 213 -11.46 24.26 19.20
CA SER A 213 -11.87 25.39 20.07
C SER A 213 -11.14 25.36 21.41
N GLY A 214 -10.89 24.17 21.97
CA GLY A 214 -10.09 23.98 23.17
C GLY A 214 -8.65 24.44 22.96
N ILE A 215 -8.03 24.07 21.85
CA ILE A 215 -6.66 24.47 21.48
C ILE A 215 -6.57 25.99 21.30
N GLU A 216 -7.49 26.60 20.54
CA GLU A 216 -7.54 28.04 20.37
C GLU A 216 -7.63 28.80 21.71
N ASN A 217 -8.42 28.29 22.67
CA ASN A 217 -8.54 28.89 23.98
C ASN A 217 -7.24 28.70 24.80
N ALA A 218 -6.66 27.50 24.81
CA ALA A 218 -5.40 27.22 25.49
C ALA A 218 -4.26 28.10 24.96
N THR A 219 -4.16 28.27 23.62
CA THR A 219 -3.19 29.13 22.98
C THR A 219 -3.38 30.60 23.37
N ARG A 220 -4.63 31.05 23.45
CA ARG A 220 -4.94 32.44 23.90
C ARG A 220 -4.55 32.65 25.35
N GLU A 221 -4.81 31.70 26.23
CA GLU A 221 -4.40 31.76 27.64
C GLU A 221 -2.86 31.77 27.77
N TYR A 222 -2.19 30.94 27.00
CA TYR A 222 -0.72 30.86 26.97
C TYR A 222 -0.10 32.21 26.57
N ARG A 223 -0.57 32.82 25.47
CA ARG A 223 -0.13 34.15 25.02
C ARG A 223 -0.43 35.27 26.01
N ALA A 224 -1.43 35.10 26.84
CA ALA A 224 -1.74 36.05 27.93
C ALA A 224 -0.82 35.92 29.18
N GLY A 225 0.18 35.04 29.11
CA GLY A 225 1.14 34.80 30.19
C GLY A 225 0.90 33.48 30.94
N GLY A 226 0.24 32.52 30.28
CA GLY A 226 0.08 31.17 30.81
C GLY A 226 1.43 30.44 30.94
N ARG A 227 1.39 29.30 31.67
CA ARG A 227 2.56 28.46 31.91
C ARG A 227 2.78 27.50 30.75
N ASP A 228 4.03 27.35 30.30
CA ASP A 228 4.43 26.50 29.21
C ASP A 228 4.06 24.99 29.46
N ASP A 229 4.34 24.49 30.67
CA ASP A 229 4.03 23.12 31.05
C ASP A 229 2.53 22.81 30.98
N VAL A 230 1.66 23.74 31.41
CA VAL A 230 0.20 23.59 31.35
C VAL A 230 -0.29 23.65 29.91
N TYR A 231 0.24 24.56 29.10
CA TYR A 231 -0.11 24.68 27.69
C TYR A 231 0.24 23.42 26.92
N ARG A 232 1.45 22.89 27.10
CA ARG A 232 1.92 21.65 26.48
C ARG A 232 1.04 20.47 26.85
N GLU A 233 0.66 20.31 28.11
CA GLU A 233 -0.23 19.24 28.59
C GLU A 233 -1.64 19.35 27.93
N GLN A 234 -2.22 20.54 27.94
CA GLN A 234 -3.54 20.79 27.32
C GLN A 234 -3.50 20.55 25.81
N LEU A 235 -2.49 21.06 25.11
CA LEU A 235 -2.32 20.87 23.65
C LEU A 235 -2.20 19.38 23.31
N SER A 236 -1.34 18.65 24.01
CA SER A 236 -1.17 17.21 23.81
C SER A 236 -2.48 16.42 24.05
N ALA A 237 -3.24 16.78 25.09
CA ALA A 237 -4.53 16.16 25.38
C ALA A 237 -5.55 16.41 24.25
N TYR A 238 -5.68 17.66 23.77
CA TYR A 238 -6.59 17.98 22.69
C TYR A 238 -6.16 17.36 21.35
N LEU A 239 -4.86 17.32 21.03
CA LEU A 239 -4.34 16.68 19.85
C LEU A 239 -4.60 15.16 19.86
N SER A 240 -4.40 14.51 21.00
CA SER A 240 -4.69 13.08 21.16
C SER A 240 -6.18 12.78 21.00
N SER A 241 -7.05 13.63 21.56
CA SER A 241 -8.50 13.53 21.37
C SER A 241 -8.91 13.75 19.92
N SER A 242 -8.33 14.75 19.25
CA SER A 242 -8.55 15.02 17.83
C SER A 242 -8.14 13.85 16.95
N LEU A 243 -6.98 13.26 17.23
CA LEU A 243 -6.50 12.07 16.52
C LEU A 243 -7.45 10.89 16.72
N LYS A 244 -7.88 10.62 17.96
CA LYS A 244 -8.80 9.52 18.24
C LYS A 244 -10.13 9.69 17.52
N LYS A 245 -10.76 10.87 17.57
CA LYS A 245 -12.04 11.14 16.88
C LYS A 245 -11.92 11.06 15.36
N SER A 246 -10.87 11.65 14.78
CA SER A 246 -10.65 11.56 13.34
C SER A 246 -10.33 10.14 12.89
N SER A 247 -9.60 9.36 13.72
CA SER A 247 -9.30 7.95 13.43
C SER A 247 -10.55 7.09 13.39
N SER A 248 -11.47 7.25 14.34
CA SER A 248 -12.75 6.51 14.33
C SER A 248 -13.53 6.79 13.05
N LEU A 249 -13.69 8.06 12.65
CA LEU A 249 -14.35 8.44 11.40
C LEU A 249 -13.69 7.81 10.15
N MET A 250 -12.36 7.79 10.12
CA MET A 250 -11.60 7.26 9.00
C MET A 250 -11.64 5.72 8.96
N VAL A 251 -11.54 5.06 10.11
CA VAL A 251 -11.60 3.59 10.23
C VAL A 251 -12.98 3.08 9.84
N GLU A 252 -14.05 3.69 10.33
CA GLU A 252 -15.43 3.38 9.96
C GLU A 252 -15.61 3.42 8.44
N GLU A 253 -15.07 4.46 7.77
CA GLU A 253 -15.16 4.58 6.31
C GLU A 253 -14.34 3.51 5.59
N VAL A 254 -13.09 3.25 6.02
CA VAL A 254 -12.26 2.20 5.42
C VAL A 254 -12.89 0.84 5.59
N LEU A 255 -13.32 0.47 6.79
CA LEU A 255 -13.97 -0.80 7.06
C LEU A 255 -15.29 -0.93 6.29
N GLY A 256 -16.13 0.09 6.30
CA GLY A 256 -17.39 0.11 5.56
C GLY A 256 -17.19 -0.13 4.07
N ASN A 257 -16.19 0.50 3.46
CA ASN A 257 -15.90 0.33 2.03
C ASN A 257 -15.19 -1.00 1.70
N THR A 258 -14.33 -1.53 2.58
CA THR A 258 -13.56 -2.74 2.30
C THR A 258 -14.30 -4.02 2.65
N LEU A 259 -15.03 -4.06 3.77
CA LEU A 259 -15.71 -5.26 4.24
C LEU A 259 -17.10 -5.43 3.62
N TYR A 260 -17.85 -4.35 3.44
CA TYR A 260 -19.26 -4.42 3.04
C TYR A 260 -19.49 -4.30 1.53
N ARG A 261 -18.55 -3.76 0.78
CA ARG A 261 -18.76 -3.48 -0.66
C ARG A 261 -18.53 -4.69 -1.55
N VAL A 262 -17.67 -5.62 -1.17
CA VAL A 262 -17.34 -6.83 -1.95
C VAL A 262 -18.39 -7.92 -1.76
N VAL A 263 -19.10 -7.89 -0.65
CA VAL A 263 -20.22 -8.79 -0.38
C VAL A 263 -21.47 -7.93 -0.21
N PRO A 264 -22.24 -7.67 -1.28
CA PRO A 264 -23.49 -6.93 -1.15
C PRO A 264 -24.40 -7.68 -0.17
N ALA A 265 -24.74 -7.01 0.91
CA ALA A 265 -25.55 -7.54 2.01
C ALA A 265 -26.98 -7.96 1.57
N SER A 266 -27.38 -7.66 0.33
CA SER A 266 -28.72 -7.92 -0.19
C SER A 266 -28.96 -9.35 -0.70
N ASP A 267 -27.91 -10.08 -1.12
CA ASP A 267 -28.07 -11.36 -1.84
C ASP A 267 -27.66 -12.58 -1.03
N VAL A 268 -26.85 -12.42 -0.02
CA VAL A 268 -26.48 -13.50 0.91
C VAL A 268 -26.73 -12.93 2.29
N GLY A 269 -27.68 -13.50 3.05
CA GLY A 269 -27.92 -13.07 4.41
C GLY A 269 -26.60 -12.97 5.16
N ASN A 270 -26.41 -11.92 5.92
CA ASN A 270 -25.18 -11.44 6.57
C ASN A 270 -23.97 -12.42 6.41
N PRO A 271 -23.01 -12.16 5.49
CA PRO A 271 -21.90 -13.09 5.23
C PRO A 271 -21.05 -13.36 6.47
N LEU A 272 -21.09 -12.45 7.41
CA LEU A 272 -20.49 -12.59 8.75
C LEU A 272 -21.24 -13.63 9.58
N ALA A 273 -22.57 -13.64 9.55
CA ALA A 273 -23.37 -14.67 10.22
C ALA A 273 -23.19 -16.05 9.58
N MET A 274 -22.95 -16.10 8.26
CA MET A 274 -22.63 -17.33 7.56
C MET A 274 -21.26 -17.88 7.95
N LEU A 275 -20.24 -17.02 8.14
CA LEU A 275 -18.95 -17.43 8.68
C LEU A 275 -19.04 -17.89 10.15
N ALA A 276 -19.84 -17.23 10.97
CA ALA A 276 -20.08 -17.64 12.35
C ALA A 276 -20.71 -19.04 12.44
N SER A 277 -21.60 -19.38 11.49
CA SER A 277 -22.22 -20.72 11.46
C SER A 277 -21.25 -21.84 11.05
N PHE A 278 -20.14 -21.54 10.38
CA PHE A 278 -19.08 -22.52 10.07
C PHE A 278 -18.04 -22.67 11.18
N SER A 279 -18.10 -21.82 12.22
CA SER A 279 -17.12 -21.77 13.31
C SER A 279 -17.38 -22.78 14.43
N ASP A 280 -18.54 -23.44 14.48
CA ASP A 280 -18.89 -24.38 15.56
C ASP A 280 -18.14 -25.74 15.47
N ASN A 281 -17.28 -25.94 14.49
CA ASN A 281 -16.43 -27.13 14.42
C ASN A 281 -14.97 -26.77 14.80
N ASP A 282 -14.47 -27.37 15.85
CA ASP A 282 -13.20 -27.20 16.59
C ASP A 282 -11.88 -27.16 15.77
N THR A 283 -11.90 -27.05 14.45
CA THR A 283 -10.71 -27.12 13.61
C THR A 283 -10.30 -25.81 12.93
N VAL A 284 -10.97 -24.69 13.20
CA VAL A 284 -10.63 -23.37 12.59
C VAL A 284 -10.33 -22.34 13.69
N SER A 285 -9.11 -22.36 14.17
CA SER A 285 -8.66 -21.57 15.34
C SER A 285 -8.40 -20.08 15.10
N ALA A 286 -8.76 -19.50 13.96
CA ALA A 286 -8.51 -18.07 13.68
C ALA A 286 -9.71 -17.30 13.09
N GLY A 287 -10.83 -17.96 12.78
CA GLY A 287 -11.98 -17.34 12.14
C GLY A 287 -12.99 -16.64 13.05
N PRO A 288 -13.26 -17.15 14.29
CA PRO A 288 -14.36 -16.66 15.12
C PRO A 288 -14.14 -15.34 15.81
N VAL A 289 -12.89 -14.96 16.06
CA VAL A 289 -12.54 -13.75 16.83
C VAL A 289 -12.93 -12.46 16.10
N LEU A 290 -13.00 -12.49 14.77
CA LEU A 290 -13.24 -11.29 13.95
C LEU A 290 -14.72 -10.91 13.79
N LEU A 291 -15.66 -11.78 14.11
CA LEU A 291 -17.05 -11.66 13.68
C LEU A 291 -18.03 -11.13 14.72
N ASN A 292 -17.72 -11.29 15.99
CA ASN A 292 -18.44 -10.60 17.07
C ASN A 292 -17.84 -9.22 17.39
N ALA A 293 -16.81 -8.83 16.65
CA ALA A 293 -15.88 -7.78 16.99
C ALA A 293 -15.82 -6.65 15.95
N SER A 294 -16.92 -6.28 15.27
CA SER A 294 -16.83 -5.09 14.40
C SER A 294 -16.52 -3.83 15.22
N ASP A 295 -17.16 -3.69 16.38
CA ASP A 295 -16.90 -2.59 17.30
C ASP A 295 -15.52 -2.75 17.97
N ASP A 296 -15.16 -3.97 18.40
CA ASP A 296 -13.83 -4.28 18.94
C ASP A 296 -12.71 -4.08 17.89
N LEU A 297 -12.96 -4.38 16.60
CA LEU A 297 -11.99 -4.18 15.54
C LEU A 297 -11.76 -2.70 15.25
N GLU A 298 -12.82 -1.90 15.22
CA GLU A 298 -12.71 -0.45 15.04
C GLU A 298 -11.90 0.16 16.19
N ASP A 299 -12.19 -0.20 17.43
CA ASP A 299 -11.44 0.27 18.60
C ASP A 299 -9.97 -0.13 18.53
N VAL A 300 -9.65 -1.39 18.19
CA VAL A 300 -8.27 -1.87 18.04
C VAL A 300 -7.54 -1.10 16.93
N LEU A 301 -8.17 -0.86 15.79
CA LEU A 301 -7.55 -0.11 14.69
C LEU A 301 -7.34 1.36 15.08
N CYS A 302 -8.29 1.97 15.77
CA CYS A 302 -8.16 3.34 16.29
C CYS A 302 -7.02 3.45 17.29
N ASP A 303 -6.94 2.53 18.25
CA ASP A 303 -5.87 2.51 19.25
C ASP A 303 -4.49 2.31 18.61
N MET A 304 -4.39 1.47 17.58
CA MET A 304 -3.16 1.33 16.81
C MET A 304 -2.79 2.61 16.06
N ILE A 305 -3.74 3.31 15.43
CA ILE A 305 -3.47 4.59 14.77
C ILE A 305 -2.94 5.60 15.79
N VAL A 306 -3.55 5.70 16.95
CA VAL A 306 -3.11 6.58 18.04
C VAL A 306 -1.71 6.19 18.52
N GLN A 307 -1.44 4.91 18.75
CA GLN A 307 -0.15 4.41 19.20
C GLN A 307 0.97 4.71 18.19
N TYR A 308 0.76 4.38 16.91
CA TYR A 308 1.77 4.61 15.85
C TYR A 308 1.91 6.08 15.46
N SER A 309 0.98 6.93 15.86
CA SER A 309 1.02 8.37 15.60
C SER A 309 1.51 9.20 16.79
N SER A 310 1.83 8.59 17.94
CA SER A 310 2.22 9.33 19.16
C SER A 310 3.47 10.19 18.93
N GLU A 311 4.57 9.62 18.46
CA GLU A 311 5.82 10.37 18.20
C GLU A 311 5.62 11.51 17.16
N PRO A 312 4.98 11.26 16.00
CA PRO A 312 4.64 12.34 15.07
C PRO A 312 3.67 13.40 15.65
N LEU A 313 2.82 13.03 16.60
CA LEU A 313 1.90 13.94 17.26
C LEU A 313 2.63 14.87 18.23
N ASP A 314 3.59 14.33 18.97
CA ASP A 314 4.48 15.11 19.82
C ASP A 314 5.28 16.12 19.00
N GLY A 315 5.81 15.72 17.83
CA GLY A 315 6.47 16.61 16.89
C GLY A 315 5.55 17.70 16.30
N LEU A 316 4.24 17.44 16.18
CA LEU A 316 3.27 18.47 15.81
C LEU A 316 3.04 19.46 16.96
N ALA A 317 2.92 18.96 18.19
CA ALA A 317 2.76 19.80 19.38
C ALA A 317 3.96 20.75 19.53
N ASP A 318 5.19 20.24 19.41
CA ASP A 318 6.41 21.03 19.47
C ASP A 318 6.43 22.14 18.41
N LYS A 319 6.06 21.82 17.16
CA LYS A 319 5.98 22.83 16.08
C LYS A 319 4.95 23.93 16.36
N ILE A 320 3.80 23.56 16.93
CA ILE A 320 2.77 24.55 17.30
C ILE A 320 3.30 25.45 18.42
N ILE A 321 3.92 24.87 19.44
CA ILE A 321 4.49 25.63 20.56
C ILE A 321 5.57 26.60 20.06
N GLU A 322 6.56 26.12 19.30
CA GLU A 322 7.61 26.93 18.70
C GLU A 322 7.04 28.07 17.85
N GLY A 323 6.04 27.77 17.00
CA GLY A 323 5.42 28.78 16.15
C GLY A 323 4.57 29.81 16.91
N VAL A 324 4.01 29.44 18.06
CA VAL A 324 3.31 30.37 18.97
C VAL A 324 4.29 31.26 19.68
N ASP A 325 5.45 30.71 20.11
CA ASP A 325 6.51 31.44 20.85
C ASP A 325 7.25 32.43 19.97
N ASP A 326 7.57 32.06 18.73
CA ASP A 326 8.27 32.94 17.78
C ASP A 326 7.32 33.89 17.02
N GLY A 327 5.99 33.72 17.18
CA GLY A 327 4.97 34.52 16.56
C GLY A 327 4.73 34.22 15.09
N SER A 328 5.25 33.09 14.57
CA SER A 328 5.03 32.67 13.17
C SER A 328 3.64 32.04 12.95
N ILE A 329 2.99 31.58 14.00
CA ILE A 329 1.60 31.08 13.98
C ILE A 329 0.69 32.19 14.54
N GLU A 330 -0.26 32.67 13.74
CA GLU A 330 -1.28 33.61 14.18
C GLU A 330 -2.42 32.88 14.91
N PRO A 331 -3.22 33.59 15.74
CA PRO A 331 -4.39 32.99 16.38
C PRO A 331 -5.38 32.45 15.36
N GLY A 332 -5.65 31.14 15.38
CA GLY A 332 -6.52 30.41 14.46
C GLY A 332 -5.81 29.59 13.41
N ASP A 333 -4.52 29.84 13.12
CA ASP A 333 -3.74 29.05 12.16
C ASP A 333 -3.50 27.64 12.67
N GLU A 334 -3.52 27.42 13.98
CA GLU A 334 -3.39 26.10 14.62
C GLU A 334 -4.42 25.12 14.06
N ARG A 335 -5.62 25.60 13.79
CA ARG A 335 -6.73 24.82 13.19
C ARG A 335 -6.32 24.23 11.84
N ASP A 336 -5.85 25.09 10.92
CA ASP A 336 -5.46 24.67 9.57
C ASP A 336 -4.27 23.73 9.60
N ILE A 337 -3.31 23.97 10.49
CA ILE A 337 -2.14 23.12 10.69
C ILE A 337 -2.57 21.71 11.12
N ILE A 338 -3.45 21.61 12.11
CA ILE A 338 -3.93 20.32 12.67
C ILE A 338 -4.76 19.57 11.63
N VAL A 339 -5.74 20.22 11.00
CA VAL A 339 -6.60 19.59 9.99
C VAL A 339 -5.76 19.11 8.80
N ASN A 340 -4.82 19.94 8.32
CA ASN A 340 -3.94 19.56 7.23
C ASN A 340 -3.01 18.39 7.63
N TRP A 341 -2.49 18.36 8.85
CA TRP A 341 -1.67 17.27 9.35
C TRP A 341 -2.46 15.94 9.39
N LEU A 342 -3.71 15.95 9.88
CA LEU A 342 -4.60 14.79 9.87
C LEU A 342 -4.91 14.33 8.44
N CYS A 343 -5.24 15.27 7.55
CA CYS A 343 -5.53 14.96 6.15
C CYS A 343 -4.34 14.36 5.39
N THR A 344 -3.10 14.79 5.69
CA THR A 344 -1.91 14.24 5.03
C THR A 344 -1.58 12.81 5.45
N ARG A 345 -2.06 12.38 6.62
CA ARG A 345 -1.88 11.01 7.11
C ARG A 345 -2.93 10.03 6.61
N TYR A 346 -4.05 10.55 6.16
CA TYR A 346 -5.15 9.76 5.64
C TYR A 346 -5.20 9.84 4.11
N ASN A 347 -4.87 8.75 3.45
CA ASN A 347 -4.91 8.65 1.99
C ASN A 347 -5.61 7.36 1.53
N PRO A 348 -6.94 7.26 1.67
CA PRO A 348 -7.68 6.07 1.30
C PRO A 348 -7.91 5.94 -0.21
N SER A 349 -7.82 7.05 -0.95
CA SER A 349 -8.24 7.13 -2.35
C SER A 349 -7.18 6.71 -3.36
N ALA A 350 -5.92 6.52 -2.93
CA ALA A 350 -4.82 6.20 -3.83
C ALA A 350 -3.99 5.00 -3.34
N ALA A 351 -3.69 4.11 -4.28
CA ALA A 351 -2.71 3.05 -4.13
C ALA A 351 -1.52 3.33 -5.05
N ARG A 352 -0.38 2.69 -4.80
CA ARG A 352 0.78 2.73 -5.66
C ARG A 352 0.98 1.37 -6.33
N ALA A 353 0.94 1.36 -7.65
CA ALA A 353 1.34 0.21 -8.45
C ALA A 353 2.79 0.39 -8.92
N THR A 354 3.58 -0.67 -8.81
CA THR A 354 4.97 -0.71 -9.25
C THR A 354 5.18 -1.99 -10.06
N LEU A 355 5.77 -1.85 -11.24
CA LEU A 355 6.22 -2.97 -12.05
C LEU A 355 7.73 -2.90 -12.21
N SER A 356 8.41 -3.96 -11.79
CA SER A 356 9.85 -4.14 -11.93
C SER A 356 10.13 -5.19 -13.00
N VAL A 357 11.08 -4.90 -13.90
CA VAL A 357 11.45 -5.78 -15.00
C VAL A 357 12.96 -5.97 -15.05
N TRP A 358 13.41 -7.19 -15.35
CA TRP A 358 14.83 -7.53 -15.51
C TRP A 358 15.02 -8.68 -16.50
N VAL A 359 16.21 -8.82 -17.02
CA VAL A 359 16.58 -9.93 -17.91
C VAL A 359 16.78 -11.20 -17.08
N THR A 360 16.22 -12.31 -17.51
CA THR A 360 16.46 -13.61 -16.87
C THR A 360 17.87 -14.13 -17.20
N ALA A 361 18.55 -14.73 -16.23
CA ALA A 361 19.88 -15.29 -16.44
C ALA A 361 19.91 -16.50 -17.42
N ASP A 362 18.73 -17.03 -17.74
CA ASP A 362 18.54 -18.21 -18.60
C ASP A 362 18.13 -17.84 -20.04
N ALA A 363 18.23 -16.57 -20.44
CA ALA A 363 17.83 -16.07 -21.75
C ALA A 363 19.01 -15.91 -22.72
#